data_87c29d901e2aaf1c528b3cff61ef4167
#
_entry.id   87c29d901e2aaf1c528b3cff61ef4167
#
_cell.length_a   1.000
_cell.length_b   1.000
_cell.length_c   1.000
_cell.angle_alpha   90.00
_cell.angle_beta   90.00
_cell.angle_gamma   90.00
#
_symmetry.space_group_name_H-M   'P 1'
#
loop_
_entity.id
_entity.type
_entity.pdbx_description
1 polymer ?
#
loop_
_entity_poly.entity_id
_entity_poly.type
_entity_poly.pdbx_seq_one_letter_code
_entity_poly.pdbx_strand_id
1 'polypeptide(L)'
;SIKSHYADTPIVVLTPFSHGITKRMQNEDLSIFEYVFCWLGNTDLLLSIIKLIEDKMNLEHDIKEVGVQMILLVEDSIRFYSSVLPNLYKFVLKQSQEFATEALNEHQRTLRMRGRPKIVLARSYEEAMHLYNRYQKNVLGVITDARYPREGITDPMAGIKLMAEIRKQDPFVPLILQSSEVENEKYCSRYDASFVDKNSKKMNVDLRDIVSYNFGFGDFIFRNPHTLEEVARVRNLKELQNIIFNIPTESLLYHVQRNHISRWLYSRAMFPPAEFLKQITSDSLQDVNGHRQIIFEAIVKYRKMKNRGVVAIFQ
;
A
#
# COMPACT_ATOMS: atom_id res chain seq x y z
N SER A 1 5.92 6.26 -36.96
CA SER A 1 6.07 5.67 -35.58
C SER A 1 4.68 5.63 -34.94
N ILE A 2 4.38 4.64 -34.11
CA ILE A 2 3.07 4.54 -33.39
C ILE A 2 2.83 5.80 -32.55
N LYS A 3 3.85 6.32 -31.88
CA LYS A 3 3.78 7.55 -31.06
C LYS A 3 3.49 8.81 -31.87
N SER A 4 3.79 8.85 -33.15
CA SER A 4 3.46 10.03 -33.99
C SER A 4 1.97 10.16 -34.27
N HIS A 5 1.20 9.08 -34.11
CA HIS A 5 -0.26 9.07 -34.30
C HIS A 5 -1.03 9.01 -32.96
N TYR A 6 -0.38 8.52 -31.92
CA TYR A 6 -0.99 8.29 -30.61
C TYR A 6 -0.04 8.74 -29.48
N ALA A 7 0.20 10.06 -29.40
CA ALA A 7 1.20 10.64 -28.47
C ALA A 7 0.94 10.28 -27.00
N ASP A 8 -0.31 10.29 -26.58
CA ASP A 8 -0.74 10.08 -25.19
C ASP A 8 -1.06 8.61 -24.86
N THR A 9 -0.97 7.70 -25.84
CA THR A 9 -1.25 6.29 -25.59
C THR A 9 -0.05 5.60 -24.97
N PRO A 10 -0.17 4.98 -23.79
CA PRO A 10 0.92 4.21 -23.20
C PRO A 10 1.23 2.97 -24.04
N ILE A 11 2.51 2.78 -24.36
CA ILE A 11 2.98 1.61 -25.12
C ILE A 11 3.68 0.69 -24.14
N VAL A 12 3.21 -0.57 -24.06
CA VAL A 12 3.82 -1.61 -23.23
C VAL A 12 4.39 -2.71 -24.10
N VAL A 13 5.61 -3.11 -23.79
CA VAL A 13 6.27 -4.26 -24.43
C VAL A 13 6.09 -5.49 -23.56
N LEU A 14 5.61 -6.57 -24.18
CA LEU A 14 5.55 -7.88 -23.57
C LEU A 14 6.57 -8.79 -24.27
N THR A 15 7.55 -9.28 -23.56
CA THR A 15 8.64 -10.09 -24.11
C THR A 15 8.69 -11.47 -23.47
N PRO A 16 8.97 -12.55 -24.22
CA PRO A 16 9.25 -13.83 -23.62
C PRO A 16 10.54 -13.76 -22.78
N PHE A 17 10.55 -14.47 -21.66
CA PHE A 17 11.73 -14.51 -20.80
C PHE A 17 12.87 -15.24 -21.53
N SER A 18 13.87 -14.50 -22.02
CA SER A 18 15.16 -15.05 -22.43
C SER A 18 16.30 -14.14 -21.94
N HIS A 19 17.34 -14.72 -21.36
CA HIS A 19 18.53 -14.00 -20.89
C HIS A 19 19.16 -13.09 -21.97
N GLY A 20 19.10 -13.54 -23.25
CA GLY A 20 19.66 -12.79 -24.36
C GLY A 20 18.85 -11.53 -24.73
N ILE A 21 17.53 -11.56 -24.59
CA ILE A 21 16.65 -10.42 -24.88
C ILE A 21 16.78 -9.35 -23.81
N THR A 22 16.79 -9.74 -22.53
CA THR A 22 16.94 -8.79 -21.41
C THR A 22 18.26 -8.02 -21.52
N LYS A 23 19.36 -8.69 -21.90
CA LYS A 23 20.66 -8.05 -22.07
C LYS A 23 20.72 -7.13 -23.30
N ARG A 24 20.02 -7.45 -24.39
CA ARG A 24 19.88 -6.58 -25.58
C ARG A 24 19.03 -5.36 -25.26
N MET A 25 17.90 -5.52 -24.57
CA MET A 25 17.01 -4.44 -24.18
C MET A 25 17.64 -3.43 -23.22
N GLN A 26 18.65 -3.84 -22.41
CA GLN A 26 19.42 -2.92 -21.57
C GLN A 26 20.29 -1.93 -22.35
N ASN A 27 20.61 -2.26 -23.62
CA ASN A 27 21.42 -1.44 -24.52
C ASN A 27 20.61 -0.64 -25.55
N GLU A 28 19.29 -0.77 -25.56
CA GLU A 28 18.40 -0.05 -26.47
C GLU A 28 17.67 1.08 -25.76
N ASP A 29 17.37 2.17 -26.47
CA ASP A 29 16.56 3.26 -25.94
C ASP A 29 15.11 2.82 -25.78
N LEU A 30 14.75 2.48 -24.54
CA LEU A 30 13.40 2.06 -24.15
C LEU A 30 12.51 3.22 -23.72
N SER A 31 12.96 4.48 -23.86
CA SER A 31 12.22 5.67 -23.40
C SER A 31 10.86 5.86 -24.07
N ILE A 32 10.65 5.22 -25.22
CA ILE A 32 9.36 5.22 -25.96
C ILE A 32 8.30 4.38 -25.25
N PHE A 33 8.72 3.37 -24.48
CA PHE A 33 7.83 2.43 -23.82
C PHE A 33 7.54 2.86 -22.39
N GLU A 34 6.28 2.82 -22.01
CA GLU A 34 5.85 3.09 -20.64
C GLU A 34 6.39 2.04 -19.68
N TYR A 35 6.20 0.77 -20.05
CA TYR A 35 6.72 -0.38 -19.32
C TYR A 35 7.12 -1.50 -20.27
N VAL A 36 8.05 -2.33 -19.78
CA VAL A 36 8.43 -3.60 -20.39
C VAL A 36 8.13 -4.71 -19.41
N PHE A 37 7.45 -5.78 -19.84
CA PHE A 37 7.12 -6.92 -18.99
C PHE A 37 7.66 -8.22 -19.56
N CYS A 38 8.03 -9.16 -18.67
CA CYS A 38 8.34 -10.53 -19.02
C CYS A 38 7.09 -11.40 -18.94
N TRP A 39 6.78 -12.09 -20.03
CA TRP A 39 5.75 -13.12 -20.02
C TRP A 39 6.27 -14.37 -19.31
N LEU A 40 5.73 -14.68 -18.14
CA LEU A 40 6.11 -15.81 -17.28
C LEU A 40 5.06 -16.93 -17.29
N GLY A 41 4.19 -16.98 -18.30
CA GLY A 41 3.10 -17.96 -18.39
C GLY A 41 1.88 -17.67 -17.51
N ASN A 42 1.82 -16.50 -16.89
CA ASN A 42 0.73 -16.09 -15.99
C ASN A 42 -0.19 -15.06 -16.64
N THR A 43 -1.44 -15.44 -16.92
CA THR A 43 -2.45 -14.56 -17.54
C THR A 43 -2.87 -13.38 -16.64
N ASP A 44 -2.71 -13.48 -15.29
CA ASP A 44 -2.97 -12.39 -14.36
C ASP A 44 -2.02 -11.19 -14.62
N LEU A 45 -0.92 -11.41 -15.37
CA LEU A 45 -0.01 -10.34 -15.79
C LEU A 45 -0.72 -9.30 -16.67
N LEU A 46 -1.58 -9.73 -17.59
CA LEU A 46 -2.32 -8.81 -18.47
C LEU A 46 -3.24 -7.89 -17.67
N LEU A 47 -3.95 -8.44 -16.69
CA LEU A 47 -4.77 -7.64 -15.76
C LEU A 47 -3.90 -6.65 -15.00
N SER A 48 -2.72 -7.08 -14.55
CA SER A 48 -1.80 -6.23 -13.79
C SER A 48 -1.25 -5.08 -14.61
N ILE A 49 -0.93 -5.31 -15.88
CA ILE A 49 -0.48 -4.28 -16.82
C ILE A 49 -1.56 -3.22 -16.99
N ILE A 50 -2.80 -3.64 -17.28
CA ILE A 50 -3.93 -2.72 -17.46
C ILE A 50 -4.14 -1.91 -16.17
N LYS A 51 -4.13 -2.57 -15.00
CA LYS A 51 -4.36 -1.89 -13.72
C LYS A 51 -3.21 -0.95 -13.33
N LEU A 52 -1.97 -1.29 -13.65
CA LEU A 52 -0.82 -0.42 -13.38
C LEU A 52 -0.90 0.88 -14.20
N ILE A 53 -1.27 0.78 -15.48
CA ILE A 53 -1.47 1.94 -16.33
C ILE A 53 -2.65 2.77 -15.84
N GLU A 54 -3.78 2.12 -15.55
CA GLU A 54 -4.98 2.77 -15.01
C GLU A 54 -4.68 3.50 -13.70
N ASP A 55 -3.95 2.85 -12.79
CA ASP A 55 -3.55 3.44 -11.51
C ASP A 55 -2.65 4.66 -11.71
N LYS A 56 -1.66 4.57 -12.61
CA LYS A 56 -0.77 5.70 -12.92
C LYS A 56 -1.53 6.89 -13.52
N MET A 57 -2.41 6.65 -14.48
CA MET A 57 -3.17 7.69 -15.18
C MET A 57 -4.16 8.41 -14.25
N ASN A 58 -4.78 7.69 -13.30
CA ASN A 58 -5.80 8.23 -12.43
C ASN A 58 -5.30 8.64 -11.04
N LEU A 59 -4.04 8.41 -10.71
CA LEU A 59 -3.50 8.58 -9.35
C LEU A 59 -3.78 9.97 -8.79
N GLU A 60 -3.41 11.02 -9.52
CA GLU A 60 -3.55 12.39 -9.06
C GLU A 60 -5.02 12.78 -8.84
N HIS A 61 -5.87 12.42 -9.79
CA HIS A 61 -7.31 12.66 -9.70
C HIS A 61 -7.93 11.93 -8.51
N ASP A 62 -7.66 10.63 -8.38
CA ASP A 62 -8.26 9.80 -7.34
C ASP A 62 -7.76 10.17 -5.93
N ILE A 63 -6.51 10.60 -5.79
CA ILE A 63 -6.00 11.13 -4.54
C ILE A 63 -6.69 12.44 -4.17
N LYS A 64 -6.79 13.37 -5.12
CA LYS A 64 -7.33 14.71 -4.88
C LYS A 64 -8.83 14.68 -4.58
N GLU A 65 -9.59 13.93 -5.37
CA GLU A 65 -11.07 13.92 -5.28
C GLU A 65 -11.61 12.96 -4.21
N VAL A 66 -10.90 11.86 -3.95
CA VAL A 66 -11.41 10.78 -3.09
C VAL A 66 -10.54 10.54 -1.86
N GLY A 67 -9.24 10.88 -1.90
CA GLY A 67 -8.28 10.57 -0.83
C GLY A 67 -7.74 9.14 -0.91
N VAL A 68 -7.72 8.55 -2.10
CA VAL A 68 -7.23 7.18 -2.33
C VAL A 68 -5.79 7.05 -1.88
N GLN A 69 -5.44 5.90 -1.35
CA GLN A 69 -4.09 5.61 -0.89
C GLN A 69 -3.25 4.96 -1.98
N MET A 70 -1.93 5.13 -1.90
CA MET A 70 -0.94 4.59 -2.83
C MET A 70 -0.04 3.56 -2.12
N ILE A 71 0.22 2.45 -2.80
CA ILE A 71 1.31 1.51 -2.50
C ILE A 71 2.43 1.80 -3.48
N LEU A 72 3.57 2.25 -2.99
CA LEU A 72 4.75 2.51 -3.81
C LEU A 72 5.60 1.23 -3.89
N LEU A 73 5.73 0.68 -5.10
CA LEU A 73 6.64 -0.43 -5.40
C LEU A 73 7.87 0.12 -6.13
N VAL A 74 9.06 -0.12 -5.57
CA VAL A 74 10.33 0.32 -6.17
C VAL A 74 11.13 -0.90 -6.60
N GLU A 75 11.21 -1.11 -7.92
CA GLU A 75 11.83 -2.29 -8.53
C GLU A 75 12.22 -1.97 -9.99
N ASP A 76 13.47 -2.10 -10.36
CA ASP A 76 13.95 -1.89 -11.74
C ASP A 76 14.03 -3.18 -12.56
N SER A 77 14.07 -4.32 -11.91
CA SER A 77 14.15 -5.61 -12.58
C SER A 77 12.83 -6.02 -13.21
N ILE A 78 12.81 -6.03 -14.55
CA ILE A 78 11.65 -6.45 -15.36
C ILE A 78 11.11 -7.83 -14.90
N ARG A 79 11.99 -8.75 -14.61
CA ARG A 79 11.62 -10.10 -14.14
C ARG A 79 10.88 -10.04 -12.80
N PHE A 80 11.40 -9.27 -11.84
CA PHE A 80 10.84 -9.25 -10.49
C PHE A 80 9.51 -8.52 -10.46
N TYR A 81 9.38 -7.31 -11.03
CA TYR A 81 8.08 -6.64 -11.01
C TYR A 81 7.03 -7.38 -11.87
N SER A 82 7.42 -8.07 -12.96
CA SER A 82 6.50 -8.92 -13.73
C SER A 82 5.99 -10.13 -12.92
N SER A 83 6.74 -10.59 -11.92
CA SER A 83 6.32 -11.67 -11.00
C SER A 83 5.51 -11.16 -9.83
N VAL A 84 5.87 -10.03 -9.26
CA VAL A 84 5.27 -9.47 -8.03
C VAL A 84 3.91 -8.83 -8.30
N LEU A 85 3.81 -8.00 -9.36
CA LEU A 85 2.60 -7.23 -9.65
C LEU A 85 1.32 -8.07 -9.80
N PRO A 86 1.32 -9.23 -10.50
CA PRO A 86 0.12 -10.07 -10.60
C PRO A 86 -0.39 -10.53 -9.24
N ASN A 87 0.50 -10.94 -8.35
CA ASN A 87 0.14 -11.39 -7.02
C ASN A 87 -0.36 -10.23 -6.14
N LEU A 88 0.29 -9.08 -6.22
CA LEU A 88 -0.07 -7.89 -5.46
C LEU A 88 -1.42 -7.32 -5.91
N TYR A 89 -1.67 -7.21 -7.22
CA TYR A 89 -2.97 -6.79 -7.75
C TYR A 89 -4.08 -7.77 -7.41
N LYS A 90 -3.85 -9.06 -7.58
CA LYS A 90 -4.83 -10.09 -7.21
C LYS A 90 -5.22 -10.01 -5.75
N PHE A 91 -4.23 -9.80 -4.86
CA PHE A 91 -4.46 -9.61 -3.44
C PHE A 91 -5.27 -8.33 -3.16
N VAL A 92 -4.83 -7.17 -3.64
CA VAL A 92 -5.51 -5.88 -3.39
C VAL A 92 -6.93 -5.87 -3.94
N LEU A 93 -7.14 -6.40 -5.15
CA LEU A 93 -8.48 -6.48 -5.75
C LEU A 93 -9.40 -7.41 -4.96
N LYS A 94 -8.91 -8.58 -4.53
CA LYS A 94 -9.67 -9.52 -3.70
C LYS A 94 -10.07 -8.87 -2.38
N GLN A 95 -9.14 -8.23 -1.68
CA GLN A 95 -9.43 -7.54 -0.42
C GLN A 95 -10.46 -6.41 -0.60
N SER A 96 -10.33 -5.63 -1.65
CA SER A 96 -11.29 -4.56 -1.96
C SER A 96 -12.69 -5.10 -2.27
N GLN A 97 -12.79 -6.25 -2.93
CA GLN A 97 -14.06 -6.95 -3.15
C GLN A 97 -14.67 -7.45 -1.85
N GLU A 98 -13.87 -8.06 -0.98
CA GLU A 98 -14.33 -8.52 0.34
C GLU A 98 -14.87 -7.35 1.16
N PHE A 99 -14.14 -6.21 1.21
CA PHE A 99 -14.62 -5.02 1.90
C PHE A 99 -15.87 -4.40 1.26
N ALA A 100 -16.02 -4.51 -0.05
CA ALA A 100 -17.19 -4.04 -0.77
C ALA A 100 -18.45 -4.86 -0.46
N THR A 101 -18.32 -6.14 -0.08
CA THR A 101 -19.46 -6.96 0.35
C THR A 101 -20.08 -6.51 1.66
N GLU A 102 -19.32 -5.79 2.50
CA GLU A 102 -19.83 -5.18 3.73
C GLU A 102 -20.63 -3.88 3.48
N ALA A 103 -20.71 -3.43 2.23
CA ALA A 103 -21.45 -2.23 1.88
C ALA A 103 -22.97 -2.51 1.89
N LEU A 104 -23.75 -1.54 2.41
CA LEU A 104 -25.19 -1.67 2.57
C LEU A 104 -25.98 -1.51 1.28
N ASN A 105 -25.37 -0.93 0.23
CA ASN A 105 -25.98 -0.74 -1.09
C ASN A 105 -24.96 -0.72 -2.22
N GLU A 106 -25.45 -0.80 -3.47
CA GLU A 106 -24.63 -0.87 -4.68
C GLU A 106 -23.77 0.39 -4.88
N HIS A 107 -24.29 1.56 -4.54
CA HIS A 107 -23.53 2.82 -4.63
C HIS A 107 -22.30 2.81 -3.70
N GLN A 108 -22.48 2.40 -2.46
CA GLN A 108 -21.36 2.26 -1.50
C GLN A 108 -20.37 1.20 -1.94
N ARG A 109 -20.85 0.11 -2.53
CA ARG A 109 -20.01 -0.95 -3.09
C ARG A 109 -19.10 -0.42 -4.18
N THR A 110 -19.69 0.34 -5.12
CA THR A 110 -18.95 0.98 -6.21
C THR A 110 -17.90 1.97 -5.68
N LEU A 111 -18.26 2.80 -4.69
CA LEU A 111 -17.30 3.73 -4.08
C LEU A 111 -16.14 3.02 -3.40
N ARG A 112 -16.38 1.91 -2.68
CA ARG A 112 -15.32 1.12 -2.06
C ARG A 112 -14.40 0.48 -3.09
N MET A 113 -14.95 -0.02 -4.19
CA MET A 113 -14.15 -0.59 -5.29
C MET A 113 -13.27 0.46 -5.97
N ARG A 114 -13.78 1.68 -6.18
CA ARG A 114 -13.01 2.80 -6.73
C ARG A 114 -11.97 3.33 -5.75
N GLY A 115 -12.27 3.26 -4.45
CA GLY A 115 -11.39 3.70 -3.36
C GLY A 115 -10.28 2.71 -3.01
N ARG A 116 -10.08 1.63 -3.78
CA ARG A 116 -8.98 0.70 -3.54
C ARG A 116 -7.62 1.40 -3.61
N PRO A 117 -6.64 0.99 -2.80
CA PRO A 117 -5.30 1.51 -2.93
C PRO A 117 -4.73 1.29 -4.34
N LYS A 118 -4.06 2.32 -4.87
CA LYS A 118 -3.39 2.29 -6.17
C LYS A 118 -1.98 1.73 -6.00
N ILE A 119 -1.51 0.94 -6.97
CA ILE A 119 -0.13 0.47 -6.99
C ILE A 119 0.63 1.30 -8.02
N VAL A 120 1.74 1.88 -7.59
CA VAL A 120 2.59 2.71 -8.44
C VAL A 120 3.99 2.13 -8.45
N LEU A 121 4.52 1.88 -9.65
CA LEU A 121 5.85 1.34 -9.85
C LEU A 121 6.84 2.48 -10.12
N ALA A 122 7.91 2.54 -9.33
CA ALA A 122 9.10 3.35 -9.59
C ALA A 122 10.28 2.43 -9.93
N ARG A 123 11.14 2.88 -10.84
CA ARG A 123 12.29 2.10 -11.34
C ARG A 123 13.65 2.71 -10.97
N SER A 124 13.63 3.87 -10.30
CA SER A 124 14.83 4.54 -9.80
C SER A 124 14.57 5.19 -8.45
N TYR A 125 15.64 5.59 -7.78
CA TYR A 125 15.59 6.33 -6.52
C TYR A 125 14.87 7.67 -6.68
N GLU A 126 15.19 8.41 -7.76
CA GLU A 126 14.65 9.73 -8.04
C GLU A 126 13.14 9.65 -8.31
N GLU A 127 12.71 8.66 -9.09
CA GLU A 127 11.29 8.42 -9.36
C GLU A 127 10.54 8.06 -8.07
N ALA A 128 11.11 7.18 -7.25
CA ALA A 128 10.53 6.80 -5.96
C ALA A 128 10.40 7.99 -5.01
N MET A 129 11.44 8.79 -4.86
CA MET A 129 11.42 9.99 -4.01
C MET A 129 10.48 11.07 -4.53
N HIS A 130 10.41 11.26 -5.85
CA HIS A 130 9.45 12.19 -6.45
C HIS A 130 8.02 11.81 -6.13
N LEU A 131 7.65 10.53 -6.34
CA LEU A 131 6.31 10.02 -6.04
C LEU A 131 6.00 10.09 -4.54
N TYR A 132 6.95 9.67 -3.70
CA TYR A 132 6.79 9.72 -2.25
C TYR A 132 6.55 11.15 -1.76
N ASN A 133 7.40 12.10 -2.13
CA ASN A 133 7.29 13.49 -1.69
C ASN A 133 5.99 14.15 -2.19
N ARG A 134 5.57 13.84 -3.42
CA ARG A 134 4.33 14.39 -4.01
C ARG A 134 3.08 13.89 -3.31
N TYR A 135 3.05 12.61 -2.91
CA TYR A 135 1.87 11.95 -2.36
C TYR A 135 2.05 11.45 -0.92
N GLN A 136 2.99 11.99 -0.17
CA GLN A 136 3.39 11.55 1.17
C GLN A 136 2.20 11.26 2.09
N LYS A 137 1.18 12.12 2.10
CA LYS A 137 -0.01 11.97 2.95
C LYS A 137 -0.88 10.78 2.59
N ASN A 138 -0.73 10.28 1.38
CA ASN A 138 -1.55 9.19 0.81
C ASN A 138 -0.75 7.91 0.57
N VAL A 139 0.45 7.78 1.14
CA VAL A 139 1.24 6.54 1.05
C VAL A 139 0.75 5.56 2.12
N LEU A 140 0.17 4.45 1.67
CA LEU A 140 -0.25 3.35 2.54
C LEU A 140 0.95 2.52 3.01
N GLY A 141 1.93 2.33 2.14
CA GLY A 141 3.19 1.66 2.42
C GLY A 141 4.12 1.64 1.21
N VAL A 142 5.38 1.30 1.46
CA VAL A 142 6.45 1.24 0.46
C VAL A 142 7.06 -0.15 0.44
N ILE A 143 7.16 -0.73 -0.74
CA ILE A 143 7.86 -1.99 -1.02
C ILE A 143 9.06 -1.61 -1.89
N THR A 144 10.27 -1.83 -1.43
CA THR A 144 11.47 -1.45 -2.17
C THR A 144 12.44 -2.61 -2.32
N ASP A 145 13.02 -2.76 -3.51
CA ASP A 145 14.24 -3.56 -3.66
C ASP A 145 15.40 -2.87 -2.91
N ALA A 146 16.45 -3.60 -2.61
CA ALA A 146 17.68 -3.05 -2.06
C ALA A 146 18.52 -2.31 -3.12
N ARG A 147 18.51 -2.81 -4.37
CA ARG A 147 19.43 -2.44 -5.45
C ARG A 147 18.70 -1.98 -6.70
N TYR A 148 18.86 -0.73 -7.08
CA TYR A 148 18.33 -0.14 -8.32
C TYR A 148 19.08 1.16 -8.66
N PRO A 149 18.85 1.78 -9.85
CA PRO A 149 19.52 3.01 -10.26
C PRO A 149 19.27 4.17 -9.31
N ARG A 150 20.37 4.87 -9.00
CA ARG A 150 20.41 6.18 -8.34
C ARG A 150 21.44 7.04 -9.05
N GLU A 151 21.06 8.27 -9.44
CA GLU A 151 21.91 9.17 -10.22
C GLU A 151 22.43 8.50 -11.53
N GLY A 152 21.56 7.67 -12.15
CA GLY A 152 21.88 6.95 -13.38
C GLY A 152 22.79 5.73 -13.23
N ILE A 153 23.24 5.40 -12.02
CA ILE A 153 24.15 4.27 -11.73
C ILE A 153 23.46 3.30 -10.77
N THR A 154 23.60 2.00 -10.99
CA THR A 154 23.07 0.98 -10.07
C THR A 154 23.74 1.09 -8.69
N ASP A 155 22.95 1.44 -7.68
CA ASP A 155 23.40 1.56 -6.29
C ASP A 155 22.89 0.37 -5.47
N PRO A 156 23.78 -0.50 -4.91
CA PRO A 156 23.37 -1.67 -4.13
C PRO A 156 22.67 -1.31 -2.82
N MET A 157 22.72 -0.04 -2.41
CA MET A 157 22.13 0.47 -1.18
C MET A 157 20.99 1.45 -1.42
N ALA A 158 20.49 1.56 -2.65
CA ALA A 158 19.46 2.54 -3.01
C ALA A 158 18.20 2.41 -2.15
N GLY A 159 17.70 1.18 -1.95
CA GLY A 159 16.52 0.91 -1.13
C GLY A 159 16.73 1.24 0.35
N ILE A 160 17.91 0.97 0.87
CA ILE A 160 18.25 1.31 2.25
C ILE A 160 18.32 2.84 2.45
N LYS A 161 18.90 3.56 1.48
CA LYS A 161 18.91 5.02 1.47
C LYS A 161 17.51 5.60 1.34
N LEU A 162 16.66 5.01 0.50
CA LEU A 162 15.26 5.38 0.38
C LEU A 162 14.53 5.23 1.72
N MET A 163 14.64 4.06 2.36
CA MET A 163 14.03 3.84 3.68
C MET A 163 14.52 4.85 4.72
N ALA A 164 15.82 5.15 4.73
CA ALA A 164 16.40 6.14 5.64
C ALA A 164 15.79 7.53 5.44
N GLU A 165 15.61 7.96 4.18
CA GLU A 165 15.04 9.26 3.87
C GLU A 165 13.54 9.34 4.21
N ILE A 166 12.79 8.28 3.89
CA ILE A 166 11.38 8.18 4.25
C ILE A 166 11.19 8.23 5.78
N ARG A 167 12.03 7.52 6.55
CA ARG A 167 11.93 7.50 8.03
C ARG A 167 12.18 8.85 8.69
N LYS A 168 12.96 9.74 8.08
CA LYS A 168 13.13 11.11 8.56
C LYS A 168 11.84 11.93 8.45
N GLN A 169 11.03 11.63 7.42
CA GLN A 169 9.80 12.38 7.11
C GLN A 169 8.57 11.76 7.77
N ASP A 170 8.47 10.44 7.78
CA ASP A 170 7.40 9.66 8.42
C ASP A 170 8.00 8.47 9.20
N PRO A 171 8.01 8.55 10.54
CA PRO A 171 8.57 7.49 11.38
C PRO A 171 7.77 6.19 11.34
N PHE A 172 6.52 6.19 10.82
CA PHE A 172 5.59 5.08 10.97
C PHE A 172 5.00 4.52 9.68
N VAL A 173 5.32 5.08 8.52
CA VAL A 173 4.88 4.49 7.25
C VAL A 173 5.46 3.07 7.11
N PRO A 174 4.66 2.05 6.75
CA PRO A 174 5.17 0.69 6.57
C PRO A 174 6.19 0.62 5.44
N LEU A 175 7.34 0.01 5.74
CA LEU A 175 8.41 -0.26 4.79
C LEU A 175 8.64 -1.75 4.68
N ILE A 176 8.80 -2.24 3.46
CA ILE A 176 9.17 -3.61 3.14
C ILE A 176 10.40 -3.57 2.25
N LEU A 177 11.49 -4.18 2.71
CA LEU A 177 12.71 -4.35 1.94
C LEU A 177 12.71 -5.73 1.29
N GLN A 178 12.80 -5.77 -0.03
CA GLN A 178 13.02 -7.00 -0.79
C GLN A 178 14.50 -7.08 -1.18
N SER A 179 15.15 -8.23 -0.98
CA SER A 179 16.53 -8.41 -1.41
C SER A 179 16.83 -9.86 -1.72
N SER A 180 17.75 -10.08 -2.68
CA SER A 180 18.38 -11.39 -2.90
C SER A 180 19.55 -11.66 -1.95
N GLU A 181 20.00 -10.63 -1.24
CA GLU A 181 21.08 -10.68 -0.25
C GLU A 181 20.45 -10.63 1.14
N VAL A 182 20.46 -11.78 1.87
CA VAL A 182 19.85 -11.92 3.19
C VAL A 182 20.52 -11.01 4.23
N GLU A 183 21.78 -10.66 4.03
CA GLU A 183 22.54 -9.75 4.90
C GLU A 183 21.89 -8.35 4.98
N ASN A 184 21.07 -7.99 4.01
CA ASN A 184 20.34 -6.72 4.02
C ASN A 184 19.21 -6.67 5.08
N GLU A 185 18.78 -7.81 5.61
CA GLU A 185 17.80 -7.88 6.70
C GLU A 185 18.21 -7.07 7.94
N LYS A 186 19.52 -6.97 8.23
CA LYS A 186 20.04 -6.16 9.35
C LYS A 186 19.60 -4.68 9.30
N TYR A 187 19.32 -4.15 8.12
CA TYR A 187 18.85 -2.78 7.97
C TYR A 187 17.36 -2.63 8.34
N CYS A 188 16.59 -3.71 8.27
CA CYS A 188 15.16 -3.68 8.59
C CYS A 188 14.92 -3.31 10.05
N SER A 189 15.70 -3.87 10.98
CA SER A 189 15.60 -3.51 12.41
C SER A 189 15.88 -2.04 12.67
N ARG A 190 16.81 -1.43 11.92
CA ARG A 190 17.17 -0.01 12.07
C ARG A 190 16.06 0.94 11.60
N TYR A 191 15.32 0.54 10.58
CA TYR A 191 14.30 1.39 9.95
C TYR A 191 12.87 0.93 10.21
N ASP A 192 12.67 0.03 11.18
CA ASP A 192 11.35 -0.56 11.47
C ASP A 192 10.66 -1.03 10.18
N ALA A 193 11.37 -1.84 9.41
CA ALA A 193 10.94 -2.39 8.14
C ALA A 193 10.81 -3.91 8.21
N SER A 194 9.99 -4.50 7.35
CA SER A 194 9.92 -5.95 7.15
C SER A 194 10.83 -6.38 6.04
N PHE A 195 11.39 -7.59 6.13
CA PHE A 195 12.27 -8.18 5.13
C PHE A 195 11.56 -9.27 4.31
N VAL A 196 11.84 -9.31 3.01
CA VAL A 196 11.39 -10.38 2.10
C VAL A 196 12.58 -10.86 1.27
N ASP A 197 12.92 -12.14 1.41
CA ASP A 197 13.97 -12.78 0.60
C ASP A 197 13.44 -13.08 -0.82
N LYS A 198 14.04 -12.44 -1.83
CA LYS A 198 13.70 -12.62 -3.24
C LYS A 198 14.02 -14.03 -3.78
N ASN A 199 14.91 -14.76 -3.12
CA ASN A 199 15.28 -16.13 -3.49
C ASN A 199 14.37 -17.19 -2.84
N SER A 200 13.51 -16.77 -1.88
CA SER A 200 12.58 -17.68 -1.22
C SER A 200 11.53 -18.20 -2.20
N LYS A 201 11.28 -19.52 -2.18
CA LYS A 201 10.16 -20.12 -2.91
C LYS A 201 8.80 -19.61 -2.45
N LYS A 202 8.74 -19.03 -1.25
CA LYS A 202 7.53 -18.45 -0.64
C LYS A 202 7.46 -16.93 -0.76
N MET A 203 8.38 -16.28 -1.49
CA MET A 203 8.50 -14.82 -1.60
C MET A 203 7.14 -14.12 -1.78
N ASN A 204 6.32 -14.58 -2.73
CA ASN A 204 5.01 -13.97 -2.99
C ASN A 204 4.00 -14.20 -1.86
N VAL A 205 4.11 -15.30 -1.13
CA VAL A 205 3.26 -15.60 0.05
C VAL A 205 3.68 -14.71 1.20
N ASP A 206 4.97 -14.65 1.49
CA ASP A 206 5.55 -13.85 2.57
C ASP A 206 5.25 -12.36 2.34
N LEU A 207 5.45 -11.87 1.10
CA LEU A 207 5.12 -10.49 0.74
C LEU A 207 3.63 -10.18 0.93
N ARG A 208 2.75 -11.06 0.48
CA ARG A 208 1.31 -10.90 0.65
C ARG A 208 0.92 -10.83 2.13
N ASP A 209 1.47 -11.71 2.96
CA ASP A 209 1.13 -11.80 4.38
C ASP A 209 1.64 -10.56 5.14
N ILE A 210 2.84 -10.08 4.81
CA ILE A 210 3.40 -8.84 5.36
C ILE A 210 2.57 -7.62 4.90
N VAL A 211 2.22 -7.52 3.62
CA VAL A 211 1.36 -6.45 3.09
C VAL A 211 -0.01 -6.48 3.75
N SER A 212 -0.60 -7.67 3.90
CA SER A 212 -1.90 -7.82 4.57
C SER A 212 -1.87 -7.23 5.98
N TYR A 213 -0.85 -7.54 6.74
CA TYR A 213 -0.72 -7.09 8.11
C TYR A 213 -0.28 -5.61 8.21
N ASN A 214 0.83 -5.23 7.58
CA ASN A 214 1.43 -3.91 7.77
C ASN A 214 0.64 -2.80 7.08
N PHE A 215 -0.02 -3.09 5.94
CA PHE A 215 -0.80 -2.09 5.20
C PHE A 215 -2.28 -2.08 5.62
N GLY A 216 -2.65 -2.89 6.62
CA GLY A 216 -3.96 -2.85 7.24
C GLY A 216 -5.10 -3.53 6.47
N PHE A 217 -4.80 -4.47 5.56
CA PHE A 217 -5.85 -5.20 4.82
C PHE A 217 -6.53 -6.29 5.64
N GLY A 218 -5.80 -6.95 6.54
CA GLY A 218 -6.35 -8.00 7.39
C GLY A 218 -7.20 -7.48 8.55
N ASP A 219 -7.54 -8.38 9.49
CA ASP A 219 -8.14 -8.01 10.76
C ASP A 219 -7.25 -7.01 11.50
N PHE A 220 -7.85 -6.08 12.24
CA PHE A 220 -7.07 -5.23 13.12
C PHE A 220 -6.75 -5.98 14.40
N ILE A 221 -5.45 -6.11 14.69
CA ILE A 221 -4.95 -6.83 15.86
C ILE A 221 -4.35 -5.82 16.83
N PHE A 222 -4.98 -5.65 17.99
CA PHE A 222 -4.37 -4.94 19.10
C PHE A 222 -3.28 -5.80 19.72
N ARG A 223 -2.09 -5.22 19.91
CA ARG A 223 -0.92 -5.92 20.44
C ARG A 223 -0.40 -5.26 21.69
N ASN A 224 0.16 -6.06 22.57
CA ASN A 224 1.00 -5.54 23.64
C ASN A 224 2.27 -4.91 23.04
N PRO A 225 2.62 -3.65 23.37
CA PRO A 225 3.78 -2.97 22.78
C PRO A 225 5.13 -3.60 23.12
N HIS A 226 5.22 -4.37 24.23
CA HIS A 226 6.46 -4.96 24.72
C HIS A 226 6.66 -6.40 24.23
N THR A 227 5.60 -7.21 24.25
CA THR A 227 5.67 -8.64 23.88
C THR A 227 5.24 -8.90 22.45
N LEU A 228 4.55 -7.94 21.81
CA LEU A 228 3.89 -8.04 20.49
C LEU A 228 2.79 -9.11 20.43
N GLU A 229 2.42 -9.68 21.57
CA GLU A 229 1.32 -10.65 21.66
C GLU A 229 -0.03 -10.00 21.37
N GLU A 230 -0.92 -10.80 20.78
CA GLU A 230 -2.29 -10.37 20.49
C GLU A 230 -3.07 -10.14 21.78
N VAL A 231 -3.63 -8.96 21.93
CA VAL A 231 -4.49 -8.57 23.07
C VAL A 231 -5.96 -8.69 22.69
N ALA A 232 -6.28 -8.25 21.47
CA ALA A 232 -7.63 -8.30 20.92
C ALA A 232 -7.58 -8.23 19.40
N ARG A 233 -8.66 -8.69 18.76
CA ARG A 233 -8.81 -8.69 17.31
C ARG A 233 -10.19 -8.16 16.90
N VAL A 234 -10.22 -7.35 15.86
CA VAL A 234 -11.47 -6.85 15.27
C VAL A 234 -11.45 -6.97 13.77
N ARG A 235 -12.59 -7.33 13.18
CA ARG A 235 -12.77 -7.53 11.75
C ARG A 235 -13.45 -6.33 11.08
N ASN A 236 -14.28 -5.62 11.84
CA ASN A 236 -15.13 -4.55 11.33
C ASN A 236 -15.34 -3.43 12.37
N LEU A 237 -15.95 -2.32 11.93
CA LEU A 237 -16.20 -1.16 12.79
C LEU A 237 -17.11 -1.45 13.99
N LYS A 238 -18.05 -2.39 13.86
CA LYS A 238 -18.95 -2.73 14.97
C LYS A 238 -18.18 -3.42 16.10
N GLU A 239 -17.30 -4.36 15.75
CA GLU A 239 -16.44 -5.02 16.72
C GLU A 239 -15.49 -4.03 17.37
N LEU A 240 -14.85 -3.13 16.60
CA LEU A 240 -13.99 -2.08 17.13
C LEU A 240 -14.75 -1.16 18.11
N GLN A 241 -15.96 -0.73 17.75
CA GLN A 241 -16.81 0.07 18.61
C GLN A 241 -17.12 -0.62 19.94
N ASN A 242 -17.35 -1.94 19.93
CA ASN A 242 -17.74 -2.69 21.11
C ASN A 242 -16.59 -2.88 22.10
N ILE A 243 -15.34 -3.01 21.61
CA ILE A 243 -14.19 -3.37 22.47
C ILE A 243 -13.31 -2.17 22.83
N ILE A 244 -13.43 -1.01 22.20
CA ILE A 244 -12.47 0.10 22.30
C ILE A 244 -12.24 0.55 23.76
N PHE A 245 -13.26 0.49 24.60
CA PHE A 245 -13.15 0.86 26.02
C PHE A 245 -12.46 -0.22 26.88
N ASN A 246 -12.39 -1.45 26.37
CA ASN A 246 -11.79 -2.59 27.08
C ASN A 246 -10.34 -2.88 26.65
N ILE A 247 -9.84 -2.19 25.62
CA ILE A 247 -8.46 -2.36 25.15
C ILE A 247 -7.51 -1.80 26.20
N PRO A 248 -6.43 -2.53 26.61
CA PRO A 248 -5.42 -2.00 27.50
C PRO A 248 -4.83 -0.68 26.99
N THR A 249 -4.60 0.25 27.90
CA THR A 249 -4.11 1.61 27.60
C THR A 249 -2.84 1.61 26.75
N GLU A 250 -1.86 0.81 27.12
CA GLU A 250 -0.57 0.72 26.42
C GLU A 250 -0.73 0.24 24.98
N SER A 251 -1.60 -0.77 24.79
CA SER A 251 -1.92 -1.27 23.44
C SER A 251 -2.61 -0.20 22.59
N LEU A 252 -3.60 0.50 23.15
CA LEU A 252 -4.29 1.56 22.44
C LEU A 252 -3.34 2.67 21.99
N LEU A 253 -2.52 3.18 22.92
CA LEU A 253 -1.55 4.24 22.66
C LEU A 253 -0.52 3.81 21.59
N TYR A 254 -0.01 2.59 21.70
CA TYR A 254 0.89 2.01 20.71
C TYR A 254 0.33 2.10 19.28
N HIS A 255 -0.95 1.75 19.10
CA HIS A 255 -1.60 1.75 17.80
C HIS A 255 -2.00 3.16 17.32
N VAL A 256 -2.43 4.04 18.23
CA VAL A 256 -2.78 5.43 17.91
C VAL A 256 -1.54 6.20 17.44
N GLN A 257 -0.43 6.14 18.18
CA GLN A 257 0.82 6.83 17.87
C GLN A 257 1.37 6.46 16.48
N ARG A 258 1.15 5.21 16.04
CA ARG A 258 1.63 4.68 14.76
C ARG A 258 0.61 4.77 13.61
N ASN A 259 -0.51 5.43 13.83
CA ASN A 259 -1.60 5.56 12.84
C ASN A 259 -2.12 4.21 12.32
N HIS A 260 -2.02 3.13 13.11
CA HIS A 260 -2.44 1.80 12.66
C HIS A 260 -3.93 1.73 12.39
N ILE A 261 -4.77 2.37 13.24
CA ILE A 261 -6.23 2.38 13.06
C ILE A 261 -6.60 3.14 11.80
N SER A 262 -6.00 4.32 11.57
CA SER A 262 -6.25 5.10 10.34
C SER A 262 -5.86 4.32 9.10
N ARG A 263 -4.72 3.63 9.11
CA ARG A 263 -4.25 2.81 7.99
C ARG A 263 -5.23 1.67 7.69
N TRP A 264 -5.70 0.99 8.72
CA TRP A 264 -6.71 -0.07 8.59
C TRP A 264 -8.04 0.43 8.00
N LEU A 265 -8.43 1.66 8.30
CA LEU A 265 -9.59 2.30 7.71
C LEU A 265 -9.35 2.74 6.26
N TYR A 266 -8.15 3.26 5.95
CA TYR A 266 -7.76 3.66 4.59
C TYR A 266 -7.76 2.46 3.63
N SER A 267 -7.23 1.30 4.04
CA SER A 267 -7.22 0.09 3.20
C SER A 267 -8.64 -0.37 2.81
N ARG A 268 -9.65 0.01 3.60
CA ARG A 268 -11.08 -0.28 3.42
C ARG A 268 -11.87 0.83 2.73
N ALA A 269 -11.19 1.84 2.19
CA ALA A 269 -11.81 3.03 1.60
C ALA A 269 -12.80 3.75 2.56
N MET A 270 -12.49 3.74 3.85
CA MET A 270 -13.24 4.48 4.88
C MET A 270 -12.53 5.80 5.17
N PHE A 271 -12.41 6.67 4.16
CA PHE A 271 -11.58 7.88 4.20
C PHE A 271 -11.96 8.89 5.28
N PRO A 272 -13.25 9.28 5.49
CA PRO A 272 -13.58 10.29 6.48
C PRO A 272 -13.12 9.95 7.92
N PRO A 273 -13.42 8.76 8.47
CA PRO A 273 -12.93 8.41 9.79
C PRO A 273 -11.40 8.15 9.80
N ALA A 274 -10.81 7.66 8.71
CA ALA A 274 -9.38 7.44 8.62
C ALA A 274 -8.61 8.77 8.71
N GLU A 275 -9.03 9.77 7.92
CA GLU A 275 -8.41 11.11 7.92
C GLU A 275 -8.57 11.80 9.27
N PHE A 276 -9.76 11.75 9.85
CA PHE A 276 -10.01 12.31 11.18
C PHE A 276 -9.11 11.69 12.25
N LEU A 277 -8.99 10.35 12.28
CA LEU A 277 -8.17 9.67 13.29
C LEU A 277 -6.66 9.84 13.04
N LYS A 278 -6.21 10.04 11.79
CA LYS A 278 -4.82 10.33 11.46
C LYS A 278 -4.33 11.66 12.03
N GLN A 279 -5.24 12.63 12.18
CA GLN A 279 -4.92 13.95 12.75
C GLN A 279 -4.78 13.93 14.27
N ILE A 280 -5.27 12.86 14.93
CA ILE A 280 -5.22 12.72 16.38
C ILE A 280 -3.90 12.06 16.74
N THR A 281 -2.90 12.88 17.01
CA THR A 281 -1.61 12.40 17.53
C THR A 281 -1.66 12.30 19.05
N SER A 282 -0.81 11.44 19.63
CA SER A 282 -0.70 11.25 21.09
C SER A 282 -0.40 12.53 21.87
N ASP A 283 0.23 13.52 21.20
CA ASP A 283 0.61 14.79 21.84
C ASP A 283 -0.58 15.74 22.06
N SER A 284 -1.66 15.53 21.32
CA SER A 284 -2.87 16.38 21.42
C SER A 284 -3.82 15.97 22.55
N LEU A 285 -3.63 14.80 23.16
CA LEU A 285 -4.53 14.25 24.16
C LEU A 285 -3.74 13.66 25.33
N GLN A 286 -3.68 14.39 26.43
CA GLN A 286 -3.10 13.93 27.69
C GLN A 286 -3.95 12.83 28.37
N ASP A 287 -5.17 12.58 27.90
CA ASP A 287 -6.11 11.62 28.46
C ASP A 287 -6.40 10.45 27.51
N VAL A 288 -6.06 9.24 27.93
CA VAL A 288 -6.33 7.99 27.19
C VAL A 288 -7.82 7.73 27.01
N ASN A 289 -8.64 8.12 27.99
CA ASN A 289 -10.08 7.99 27.87
C ASN A 289 -10.63 8.92 26.78
N GLY A 290 -10.00 10.08 26.60
CA GLY A 290 -10.29 10.97 25.47
C GLY A 290 -10.05 10.31 24.12
N HIS A 291 -8.93 9.57 23.95
CA HIS A 291 -8.66 8.82 22.71
C HIS A 291 -9.72 7.75 22.44
N ARG A 292 -10.15 6.99 23.47
CA ARG A 292 -11.21 5.99 23.33
C ARG A 292 -12.51 6.63 22.88
N GLN A 293 -12.89 7.72 23.53
CA GLN A 293 -14.13 8.46 23.21
C GLN A 293 -14.10 8.99 21.79
N ILE A 294 -12.99 9.60 21.36
CA ILE A 294 -12.86 10.15 20.01
C ILE A 294 -12.95 9.06 18.95
N ILE A 295 -12.25 7.92 19.14
CA ILE A 295 -12.34 6.79 18.21
C ILE A 295 -13.77 6.25 18.16
N PHE A 296 -14.40 6.06 19.32
CA PHE A 296 -15.79 5.61 19.42
C PHE A 296 -16.75 6.54 18.67
N GLU A 297 -16.68 7.85 18.93
CA GLU A 297 -17.54 8.86 18.29
C GLU A 297 -17.32 8.92 16.77
N ALA A 298 -16.08 8.86 16.30
CA ALA A 298 -15.76 8.82 14.87
C ALA A 298 -16.43 7.64 14.19
N ILE A 299 -16.34 6.45 14.81
CA ILE A 299 -16.95 5.23 14.28
C ILE A 299 -18.48 5.33 14.29
N VAL A 300 -19.07 5.78 15.40
CA VAL A 300 -20.53 5.93 15.54
C VAL A 300 -21.06 6.95 14.53
N LYS A 301 -20.41 8.10 14.39
CA LYS A 301 -20.77 9.13 13.41
C LYS A 301 -20.74 8.59 12.00
N TYR A 302 -19.66 7.91 11.63
CA TYR A 302 -19.51 7.32 10.29
C TYR A 302 -20.56 6.25 10.01
N ARG A 303 -20.84 5.35 10.96
CA ARG A 303 -21.88 4.32 10.82
C ARG A 303 -23.29 4.94 10.72
N LYS A 304 -23.60 5.96 11.52
CA LYS A 304 -24.88 6.69 11.43
C LYS A 304 -25.07 7.40 10.08
N MET A 305 -24.00 8.02 9.55
CA MET A 305 -24.07 8.64 8.22
C MET A 305 -24.36 7.61 7.12
N LYS A 306 -23.74 6.42 7.20
CA LYS A 306 -23.99 5.34 6.25
C LYS A 306 -25.42 4.77 6.34
N ASN A 307 -25.94 4.62 7.55
CA ASN A 307 -27.30 4.11 7.77
C ASN A 307 -28.38 5.09 7.28
N ARG A 308 -28.16 6.41 7.41
CA ARG A 308 -29.10 7.44 6.89
C ARG A 308 -29.28 7.35 5.37
N GLY A 309 -28.22 7.04 4.62
CA GLY A 309 -28.31 6.82 3.18
C GLY A 309 -29.17 5.60 2.79
N VAL A 310 -29.28 4.60 3.66
CA VAL A 310 -30.14 3.42 3.43
C VAL A 310 -31.60 3.74 3.70
N VAL A 311 -31.88 4.50 4.75
CA VAL A 311 -33.28 4.90 5.11
C VAL A 311 -33.88 5.83 4.06
N ALA A 312 -33.08 6.69 3.42
CA ALA A 312 -33.56 7.58 2.36
C ALA A 312 -33.97 6.86 1.05
N ILE A 313 -33.56 5.60 0.86
CA ILE A 313 -33.93 4.79 -0.32
C ILE A 313 -35.30 4.11 -0.13
N PHE A 314 -35.75 3.96 1.12
CA PHE A 314 -37.03 3.28 1.44
C PHE A 314 -38.19 4.27 1.76
N GLN A 315 -37.96 5.57 1.66
CA GLN A 315 -38.96 6.63 1.72
C GLN A 315 -39.31 7.18 0.33
#